data_bee76ef5faeb8d1ec62ba36e594bd4d1
#
_entry.id   bee76ef5faeb8d1ec62ba36e594bd4d1
#
_cell.length_a   1.000
_cell.length_b   1.000
_cell.length_c   1.000
_cell.angle_alpha   90.00
_cell.angle_beta   90.00
_cell.angle_gamma   90.00
#
_symmetry.space_group_name_H-M   'P 1'
#
loop_
_entity.id
_entity.type
_entity.pdbx_description
1 polymer ?
#
loop_
_entity_poly.entity_id
_entity_poly.type
_entity_poly.pdbx_seq_one_letter_code
_entity_poly.pdbx_strand_id
1 'polypeptide(L)' 'MLSDMIDDLVRADCPQEKEAAYRQLEKLGIDRITADVIADERRKEAHL' A
#
# COMPACT_ATOMS: atom_id res chain seq x y z
N MET A 1 4.57 2.28 -11.26
CA MET A 1 5.26 1.06 -10.85
C MET A 1 4.74 0.58 -9.51
N LEU A 2 4.97 -0.69 -9.21
CA LEU A 2 4.46 -1.30 -7.98
C LEU A 2 4.93 -0.58 -6.72
N SER A 3 6.18 -0.19 -6.67
CA SER A 3 6.72 0.48 -5.49
C SER A 3 6.05 1.83 -5.24
N ASP A 4 5.66 2.54 -6.29
CA ASP A 4 4.93 3.80 -6.15
C ASP A 4 3.54 3.59 -5.57
N MET A 5 2.88 2.50 -5.97
CA MET A 5 1.56 2.15 -5.44
C MET A 5 1.63 1.79 -3.95
N ILE A 6 2.67 1.08 -3.55
CA ILE A 6 2.89 0.76 -2.15
C ILE A 6 3.18 2.03 -1.35
N ASP A 7 3.99 2.94 -1.89
CA ASP A 7 4.26 4.23 -1.26
C ASP A 7 2.99 5.05 -1.08
N ASP A 8 2.12 5.05 -2.08
CA ASP A 8 0.82 5.73 -2.00
C ASP A 8 -0.01 5.16 -0.85
N LEU A 9 -0.01 3.85 -0.69
CA LEU A 9 -0.73 3.20 0.39
C LEU A 9 -0.15 3.59 1.75
N VAL A 10 1.16 3.62 1.88
CA VAL A 10 1.84 3.99 3.13
C VAL A 10 1.56 5.44 3.50
N ARG A 11 1.52 6.34 2.51
CA ARG A 11 1.29 7.76 2.72
C ARG A 11 -0.18 8.13 2.90
N ALA A 12 -1.08 7.22 2.56
CA ALA A 12 -2.51 7.52 2.62
C ALA A 12 -2.93 7.86 4.04
N ASP A 13 -3.47 9.05 4.24
CA ASP A 13 -3.90 9.54 5.55
C ASP A 13 -5.38 9.29 5.81
N CYS A 14 -6.17 9.09 4.76
CA CYS A 14 -7.60 8.91 4.92
C CYS A 14 -8.06 7.58 4.31
N PRO A 15 -9.20 7.03 4.78
CA PRO A 15 -9.69 5.74 4.29
C PRO A 15 -9.96 5.73 2.79
N GLN A 16 -10.38 6.85 2.23
CA GLN A 16 -10.66 6.95 0.79
C GLN A 16 -9.40 6.76 -0.04
N GLU A 17 -8.31 7.37 0.38
CA GLU A 17 -7.03 7.22 -0.31
C GLU A 17 -6.51 5.79 -0.20
N LYS A 18 -6.67 5.17 0.97
CA LYS A 18 -6.29 3.78 1.16
C LYS A 18 -7.07 2.86 0.24
N GLU A 19 -8.38 3.06 0.14
CA GLU A 19 -9.22 2.27 -0.75
C GLU A 19 -8.76 2.38 -2.21
N ALA A 20 -8.46 3.60 -2.66
CA ALA A 20 -7.97 3.79 -4.01
C ALA A 20 -6.67 3.04 -4.26
N ALA A 21 -5.75 3.08 -3.30
CA ALA A 21 -4.48 2.36 -3.41
C ALA A 21 -4.70 0.85 -3.44
N TYR A 22 -5.59 0.32 -2.60
CA TYR A 22 -5.92 -1.10 -2.62
C TYR A 22 -6.49 -1.53 -3.96
N ARG A 23 -7.38 -0.72 -4.55
CA ARG A 23 -7.97 -1.03 -5.85
C ARG A 23 -6.91 -1.11 -6.94
N GLN A 24 -5.96 -0.20 -6.92
CA GLN A 24 -4.87 -0.22 -7.89
C GLN A 24 -4.05 -1.51 -7.76
N LEU A 25 -3.75 -1.90 -6.53
CA LEU A 25 -2.99 -3.13 -6.26
C LEU A 25 -3.76 -4.38 -6.65
N GLU A 26 -5.08 -4.40 -6.43
CA GLU A 26 -5.92 -5.51 -6.81
C GLU A 26 -5.90 -5.74 -8.32
N LYS A 27 -5.84 -4.68 -9.11
CA LYS A 27 -5.73 -4.78 -10.57
C LYS A 27 -4.46 -5.51 -11.00
N LEU A 28 -3.43 -5.44 -10.18
CA LEU A 28 -2.16 -6.13 -10.43
C LEU A 28 -2.12 -7.54 -9.83
N GLY A 29 -3.22 -7.97 -9.20
CA GLY A 29 -3.28 -9.30 -8.60
C GLY A 29 -2.81 -9.34 -7.15
N ILE A 30 -2.66 -8.20 -6.50
CA ILE A 30 -2.25 -8.11 -5.10
C ILE A 30 -3.48 -7.82 -4.25
N ASP A 31 -3.82 -8.75 -3.35
CA ASP A 31 -4.98 -8.56 -2.48
C ASP A 31 -4.65 -7.62 -1.31
N ARG A 32 -5.70 -7.26 -0.54
CA ARG A 32 -5.54 -6.32 0.58
C ARG A 32 -4.60 -6.84 1.65
N ILE A 33 -4.67 -8.12 1.95
CA ILE A 33 -3.84 -8.71 2.99
C ILE A 33 -2.37 -8.60 2.61
N THR A 34 -2.06 -8.99 1.38
CA THR A 34 -0.69 -8.90 0.87
C THR A 34 -0.22 -7.45 0.83
N ALA A 35 -1.08 -6.54 0.36
CA ALA A 35 -0.75 -5.12 0.30
C ALA A 35 -0.46 -4.56 1.70
N ASP A 36 -1.25 -4.94 2.69
CA ASP A 36 -1.04 -4.51 4.07
C ASP A 36 0.29 -5.00 4.63
N VAL A 37 0.64 -6.24 4.35
CA VAL A 37 1.92 -6.81 4.80
C VAL A 37 3.09 -6.03 4.20
N ILE A 38 3.03 -5.77 2.91
CA ILE A 38 4.11 -5.03 2.23
C ILE A 38 4.21 -3.60 2.79
N ALA A 39 3.08 -2.94 2.95
CA ALA A 39 3.05 -1.57 3.48
C ALA A 39 3.60 -1.52 4.90
N ASP A 40 3.28 -2.51 5.72
CA ASP A 40 3.75 -2.61 7.09
C ASP A 40 5.28 -2.75 7.13
N GLU A 41 5.82 -3.59 6.28
CA GLU A 41 7.27 -3.76 6.18
C GLU A 41 7.96 -2.47 5.75
N ARG A 42 7.36 -1.73 4.81
CA ARG A 42 7.88 -0.44 4.38
C ARG A 42 7.93 0.56 5.52
N ARG A 43 6.88 0.59 6.34
CA ARG A 43 6.83 1.48 7.49
C ARG A 43 7.92 1.15 8.49
N LYS A 44 8.17 -0.12 8.73
CA LYS A 44 9.23 -0.55 9.64
C LYS A 44 10.60 -0.10 9.15
N GLU A 45 10.86 -0.26 7.86
CA GLU A 45 12.11 0.18 7.27
C GLU A 45 12.27 1.70 7.37
N ALA A 46 11.19 2.44 7.20
CA ALA A 46 11.25 3.90 7.28
C ALA A 46 11.54 4.40 8.70
N HIS A 47 11.26 3.60 9.70
CA HIS A 47 11.51 3.95 11.11
C HIS A 47 12.93 3.67 11.57
N LEU A 48 13.68 3.00 10.77
CA LEU A 48 15.08 2.76 11.05
C LEU A 48 15.95 3.92 10.57
#